data_2c543998b61e12f527916b8d5d47dd85
#
_entry.id   2c543998b61e12f527916b8d5d47dd85
#
_cell.length_a   1.000
_cell.length_b   1.000
_cell.length_c   1.000
_cell.angle_alpha   90.00
_cell.angle_beta   90.00
_cell.angle_gamma   90.00
#
_symmetry.space_group_name_H-M   'P 1'
#
loop_
_entity.id
_entity.type
_entity.pdbx_description
1 polymer ?
#
loop_
_entity_poly.entity_id
_entity_poly.type
_entity_poly.pdbx_seq_one_letter_code
_entity_poly.pdbx_strand_id
1 'polypeptide(L)'
;MENFFNNERILKSLWRWKIHIIIALIAAIAVSAIISSPIFIKPKYKSVARAYPINTELYSKESESEQMLEDLRSNDIKFKMIDAFQLDKVYGIGRDIPHYKSYIINEYDENVSFKKTEFESVEIKVLDQNPQRASDMVDSLIVFFHKLKKQQRNYKFMEIAVIAERDLKIKNAEIDSLSKVLTQLTEEYGLLDYDTQVEAATVGLMDASANRGDTKPAKEIINSLKTKGLEFNRLHKQLQSAEHTADSLRLRYDYGVSQGTKDITYTIVVERPFPADKKSYPVRWLIVFLSTVATLL
;
A
#
# COMPACT_ATOMS: atom_id res chain seq x y z
N MET A 1 -5.84 -56.54 36.47
CA MET A 1 -5.04 -55.53 35.74
C MET A 1 -3.95 -55.08 36.71
N GLU A 2 -2.77 -55.60 36.54
CA GLU A 2 -1.61 -55.21 37.38
C GLU A 2 -1.27 -53.75 37.06
N ASN A 3 -1.23 -52.93 38.08
CA ASN A 3 -0.84 -51.54 37.97
C ASN A 3 0.63 -51.46 37.48
N PHE A 4 0.81 -51.20 36.19
CA PHE A 4 2.09 -51.05 35.52
C PHE A 4 2.95 -49.94 36.14
N PHE A 5 2.40 -49.01 36.92
CA PHE A 5 3.10 -47.97 37.69
C PHE A 5 2.97 -48.25 39.19
N ASN A 6 3.87 -49.10 39.69
CA ASN A 6 4.01 -49.27 41.15
C ASN A 6 4.97 -48.19 41.65
N ASN A 7 4.42 -47.07 42.15
CA ASN A 7 5.18 -45.93 42.67
C ASN A 7 6.28 -46.30 43.68
N GLU A 8 6.06 -47.37 44.48
CA GLU A 8 7.08 -47.84 45.42
C GLU A 8 8.30 -48.44 44.72
N ARG A 9 8.12 -49.16 43.64
CA ARG A 9 9.23 -49.75 42.87
C ARG A 9 10.05 -48.66 42.17
N ILE A 10 9.38 -47.65 41.63
CA ILE A 10 10.02 -46.50 41.00
C ILE A 10 10.84 -45.73 42.03
N LEU A 11 10.28 -45.42 43.19
CA LEU A 11 10.98 -44.75 44.30
C LEU A 11 12.17 -45.53 44.80
N LYS A 12 12.07 -46.84 44.99
CA LYS A 12 13.19 -47.72 45.41
C LYS A 12 14.29 -47.76 44.33
N SER A 13 13.93 -47.78 43.06
CA SER A 13 14.90 -47.74 41.96
C SER A 13 15.64 -46.40 41.92
N LEU A 14 14.92 -45.28 42.00
CA LEU A 14 15.52 -43.93 42.05
C LEU A 14 16.46 -43.79 43.27
N TRP A 15 16.08 -44.31 44.42
CA TRP A 15 16.94 -44.28 45.63
C TRP A 15 18.19 -45.11 45.48
N ARG A 16 18.11 -46.26 44.79
CA ARG A 16 19.27 -47.13 44.52
C ARG A 16 20.27 -46.49 43.57
N TRP A 17 19.77 -45.73 42.56
CA TRP A 17 20.58 -45.09 41.53
C TRP A 17 20.84 -43.59 41.78
N LYS A 18 20.49 -43.08 42.97
CA LYS A 18 20.56 -41.63 43.30
C LYS A 18 21.91 -40.98 42.97
N ILE A 19 23.04 -41.66 43.21
CA ILE A 19 24.36 -41.10 42.92
C ILE A 19 24.58 -40.94 41.41
N HIS A 20 24.18 -41.92 40.61
CA HIS A 20 24.30 -41.84 39.16
C HIS A 20 23.38 -40.76 38.57
N ILE A 21 22.17 -40.64 39.10
CA ILE A 21 21.23 -39.58 38.70
C ILE A 21 21.80 -38.20 39.05
N ILE A 22 22.37 -38.00 40.21
CA ILE A 22 23.00 -36.74 40.61
C ILE A 22 24.19 -36.41 39.69
N ILE A 23 25.03 -37.38 39.37
CA ILE A 23 26.16 -37.19 38.46
C ILE A 23 25.65 -36.82 37.05
N ALA A 24 24.63 -37.49 36.53
CA ALA A 24 24.04 -37.21 35.26
C ALA A 24 23.43 -35.78 35.20
N LEU A 25 22.73 -35.36 36.27
CA LEU A 25 22.17 -34.01 36.39
C LEU A 25 23.28 -32.94 36.42
N ILE A 26 24.33 -33.12 37.19
CA ILE A 26 25.47 -32.19 37.25
C ILE A 26 26.14 -32.10 35.86
N ALA A 27 26.34 -33.23 35.20
CA ALA A 27 26.88 -33.26 33.83
C ALA A 27 25.97 -32.54 32.85
N ALA A 28 24.64 -32.75 32.89
CA ALA A 28 23.67 -32.07 32.02
C ALA A 28 23.67 -30.54 32.25
N ILE A 29 23.73 -30.10 33.50
CA ILE A 29 23.82 -28.67 33.84
C ILE A 29 25.13 -28.08 33.29
N ALA A 30 26.27 -28.74 33.49
CA ALA A 30 27.57 -28.26 33.02
C ALA A 30 27.60 -28.17 31.47
N VAL A 31 27.17 -29.23 30.80
CA VAL A 31 27.12 -29.28 29.31
C VAL A 31 26.17 -28.22 28.76
N SER A 32 24.96 -28.09 29.30
CA SER A 32 23.98 -27.10 28.85
C SER A 32 24.45 -25.66 29.13
N ALA A 33 25.12 -25.39 30.22
CA ALA A 33 25.73 -24.10 30.53
C ALA A 33 26.84 -23.74 29.52
N ILE A 34 27.68 -24.73 29.15
CA ILE A 34 28.71 -24.54 28.12
C ILE A 34 28.10 -24.29 26.76
N ILE A 35 27.13 -25.09 26.30
CA ILE A 35 26.45 -24.93 25.01
C ILE A 35 25.72 -23.61 24.92
N SER A 36 25.08 -23.13 25.99
CA SER A 36 24.39 -21.84 26.04
C SER A 36 25.33 -20.63 26.17
N SER A 37 26.65 -20.84 26.18
CA SER A 37 27.64 -19.77 26.28
C SER A 37 27.68 -18.92 25.00
N PRO A 38 28.18 -17.66 25.04
CA PRO A 38 28.29 -16.78 23.85
C PRO A 38 29.22 -17.33 22.77
N ILE A 39 30.04 -18.35 23.09
CA ILE A 39 30.97 -19.00 22.15
C ILE A 39 30.18 -19.83 21.14
N PHE A 40 29.14 -20.55 21.58
CA PHE A 40 28.33 -21.43 20.72
C PHE A 40 27.09 -20.74 20.23
N ILE A 41 26.38 -19.99 21.09
CA ILE A 41 25.14 -19.26 20.69
C ILE A 41 25.37 -17.77 20.87
N LYS A 42 25.50 -17.06 19.75
CA LYS A 42 25.71 -15.61 19.75
C LYS A 42 24.50 -14.89 20.37
N PRO A 43 24.74 -13.96 21.31
CA PRO A 43 23.64 -13.20 21.92
C PRO A 43 22.91 -12.34 20.87
N LYS A 44 21.57 -12.30 20.95
CA LYS A 44 20.74 -11.40 20.15
C LYS A 44 20.04 -10.40 21.06
N TYR A 45 19.95 -9.16 20.59
CA TYR A 45 19.29 -8.04 21.24
C TYR A 45 17.96 -7.79 20.53
N LYS A 46 16.93 -7.49 21.29
CA LYS A 46 15.57 -7.28 20.78
C LYS A 46 15.26 -5.79 20.74
N SER A 47 14.87 -5.28 19.58
CA SER A 47 14.24 -3.98 19.42
C SER A 47 12.79 -4.15 18.98
N VAL A 48 11.92 -3.27 19.48
CA VAL A 48 10.48 -3.33 19.23
C VAL A 48 9.97 -1.92 18.92
N ALA A 49 9.06 -1.83 17.95
CA ALA A 49 8.21 -0.67 17.76
C ALA A 49 6.75 -1.10 17.68
N ARG A 50 5.84 -0.17 18.01
CA ARG A 50 4.39 -0.32 17.79
C ARG A 50 3.87 0.86 17.01
N ALA A 51 3.14 0.57 15.95
CA ALA A 51 2.57 1.58 15.09
C ALA A 51 1.12 1.24 14.71
N TYR A 52 0.30 2.27 14.57
CA TYR A 52 -1.02 2.16 13.95
C TYR A 52 -0.92 2.54 12.49
N PRO A 53 -1.41 1.72 11.55
CA PRO A 53 -1.61 2.16 10.18
C PRO A 53 -2.70 3.23 10.13
N ILE A 54 -2.52 4.22 9.26
CA ILE A 54 -3.49 5.26 8.98
C ILE A 54 -3.46 5.63 7.50
N ASN A 55 -4.54 6.17 6.97
CA ASN A 55 -4.62 6.61 5.58
C ASN A 55 -4.30 5.50 4.57
N THR A 56 -4.49 4.24 4.93
CA THR A 56 -4.31 3.09 4.06
C THR A 56 -5.63 2.77 3.36
N GLU A 57 -5.57 2.50 2.06
CA GLU A 57 -6.73 1.99 1.33
C GLU A 57 -6.79 0.48 1.48
N LEU A 58 -7.94 -0.04 1.90
CA LEU A 58 -8.14 -1.48 2.05
C LEU A 58 -8.40 -2.12 0.67
N TYR A 59 -7.75 -3.25 0.42
CA TYR A 59 -7.92 -4.01 -0.83
C TYR A 59 -9.04 -5.06 -0.72
N SER A 60 -9.35 -5.49 0.50
CA SER A 60 -10.38 -6.47 0.78
C SER A 60 -11.13 -6.16 2.09
N LYS A 61 -11.68 -7.19 2.75
CA LYS A 61 -12.40 -7.06 4.04
C LYS A 61 -11.49 -7.09 5.27
N GLU A 62 -10.19 -7.17 5.08
CA GLU A 62 -9.19 -7.13 6.15
C GLU A 62 -9.12 -5.75 6.81
N SER A 63 -8.61 -5.70 8.05
CA SER A 63 -8.34 -4.43 8.75
C SER A 63 -7.07 -3.77 8.22
N GLU A 64 -6.92 -2.46 8.45
CA GLU A 64 -5.69 -1.72 8.10
C GLU A 64 -4.44 -2.36 8.72
N SER A 65 -4.57 -2.92 9.92
CA SER A 65 -3.47 -3.60 10.62
C SER A 65 -3.11 -4.94 9.96
N GLU A 66 -4.08 -5.70 9.48
CA GLU A 66 -3.84 -6.94 8.75
C GLU A 66 -3.15 -6.65 7.42
N GLN A 67 -3.61 -5.63 6.70
CA GLN A 67 -2.97 -5.20 5.47
C GLN A 67 -1.54 -4.71 5.71
N MET A 68 -1.27 -3.96 6.80
CA MET A 68 0.08 -3.57 7.17
C MET A 68 0.98 -4.79 7.44
N LEU A 69 0.45 -5.85 8.07
CA LEU A 69 1.18 -7.10 8.27
C LEU A 69 1.55 -7.78 6.95
N GLU A 70 0.60 -7.86 6.01
CA GLU A 70 0.84 -8.41 4.66
C GLU A 70 1.93 -7.62 3.93
N ASP A 71 1.82 -6.30 3.91
CA ASP A 71 2.80 -5.42 3.28
C ASP A 71 4.21 -5.59 3.90
N LEU A 72 4.32 -5.60 5.23
CA LEU A 72 5.60 -5.78 5.95
C LEU A 72 6.22 -7.16 5.73
N ARG A 73 5.41 -8.20 5.53
CA ARG A 73 5.85 -9.56 5.22
C ARG A 73 6.18 -9.78 3.75
N SER A 74 5.90 -8.81 2.90
CA SER A 74 6.14 -8.92 1.46
C SER A 74 7.62 -9.14 1.13
N ASN A 75 7.89 -9.90 0.10
CA ASN A 75 9.26 -10.14 -0.37
C ASN A 75 9.96 -8.84 -0.79
N ASP A 76 9.21 -7.84 -1.26
CA ASP A 76 9.76 -6.54 -1.63
C ASP A 76 10.40 -5.82 -0.44
N ILE A 77 9.73 -5.82 0.72
CA ILE A 77 10.29 -5.23 1.95
C ILE A 77 11.43 -6.09 2.47
N LYS A 78 11.29 -7.43 2.48
CA LYS A 78 12.35 -8.33 2.93
C LYS A 78 13.65 -8.11 2.15
N PHE A 79 13.61 -8.12 0.82
CA PHE A 79 14.82 -7.89 0.02
C PHE A 79 15.41 -6.50 0.18
N LYS A 80 14.56 -5.45 0.30
CA LYS A 80 15.04 -4.09 0.62
C LYS A 80 15.77 -4.05 1.96
N MET A 81 15.26 -4.76 2.98
CA MET A 81 15.93 -4.86 4.28
C MET A 81 17.25 -5.63 4.19
N ILE A 82 17.27 -6.77 3.51
CA ILE A 82 18.45 -7.60 3.30
C ILE A 82 19.56 -6.78 2.63
N ASP A 83 19.24 -6.04 1.59
CA ASP A 83 20.20 -5.21 0.87
C ASP A 83 20.65 -3.99 1.67
N ALA A 84 19.73 -3.27 2.32
CA ALA A 84 20.04 -2.06 3.08
C ALA A 84 20.99 -2.33 4.26
N PHE A 85 20.83 -3.47 4.94
CA PHE A 85 21.64 -3.86 6.08
C PHE A 85 22.71 -4.89 5.78
N GLN A 86 22.89 -5.27 4.51
CA GLN A 86 23.84 -6.30 4.05
C GLN A 86 23.71 -7.58 4.89
N LEU A 87 22.46 -8.02 5.08
CA LEU A 87 22.15 -9.15 5.96
C LEU A 87 22.78 -10.47 5.48
N ASP A 88 23.06 -10.61 4.19
CA ASP A 88 23.84 -11.69 3.62
C ASP A 88 25.21 -11.84 4.32
N LYS A 89 25.92 -10.73 4.53
CA LYS A 89 27.20 -10.72 5.25
C LYS A 89 27.01 -10.93 6.74
N VAL A 90 25.98 -10.36 7.33
CA VAL A 90 25.68 -10.48 8.77
C VAL A 90 25.35 -11.92 9.16
N TYR A 91 24.58 -12.61 8.33
CA TYR A 91 24.18 -13.99 8.53
C TYR A 91 25.20 -15.00 7.99
N GLY A 92 26.20 -14.54 7.22
CA GLY A 92 27.23 -15.39 6.63
C GLY A 92 26.68 -16.26 5.48
N ILE A 93 25.65 -15.80 4.76
CA ILE A 93 25.02 -16.51 3.67
C ILE A 93 25.50 -15.88 2.34
N GLY A 94 26.40 -16.58 1.62
CA GLY A 94 26.94 -16.09 0.35
C GLY A 94 25.88 -16.03 -0.74
N ARG A 95 25.93 -15.00 -1.60
CA ARG A 95 24.96 -14.81 -2.71
C ARG A 95 25.13 -15.84 -3.85
N ASP A 96 26.24 -16.53 -3.87
CA ASP A 96 26.65 -17.53 -4.87
C ASP A 96 26.20 -18.95 -4.55
N ILE A 97 25.69 -19.21 -3.34
CA ILE A 97 25.22 -20.55 -2.96
C ILE A 97 23.88 -20.91 -3.63
N PRO A 98 23.67 -22.20 -3.95
CA PRO A 98 22.37 -22.67 -4.41
C PRO A 98 21.26 -22.33 -3.40
N HIS A 99 20.10 -21.91 -3.91
CA HIS A 99 18.93 -21.55 -3.07
C HIS A 99 19.16 -20.38 -2.11
N TYR A 100 20.11 -19.48 -2.38
CA TYR A 100 20.42 -18.29 -1.57
C TYR A 100 19.16 -17.56 -1.07
N LYS A 101 18.19 -17.29 -1.99
CA LYS A 101 16.98 -16.55 -1.64
C LYS A 101 16.15 -17.25 -0.55
N SER A 102 16.06 -18.57 -0.58
CA SER A 102 15.33 -19.33 0.42
C SER A 102 16.04 -19.30 1.78
N TYR A 103 17.36 -19.48 1.79
CA TYR A 103 18.13 -19.44 3.03
C TYR A 103 18.11 -18.07 3.70
N ILE A 104 18.30 -16.99 2.91
CA ILE A 104 18.35 -15.64 3.48
C ILE A 104 16.97 -15.18 3.98
N ILE A 105 15.88 -15.56 3.30
CA ILE A 105 14.50 -15.26 3.75
C ILE A 105 14.19 -16.03 5.04
N ASN A 106 14.55 -17.30 5.14
CA ASN A 106 14.32 -18.07 6.36
C ASN A 106 15.05 -17.46 7.56
N GLU A 107 16.35 -17.12 7.40
CA GLU A 107 17.11 -16.47 8.47
C GLU A 107 16.53 -15.09 8.84
N TYR A 108 16.06 -14.34 7.83
CA TYR A 108 15.36 -13.08 8.07
C TYR A 108 14.09 -13.29 8.89
N ASP A 109 13.25 -14.26 8.52
CA ASP A 109 11.95 -14.54 9.16
C ASP A 109 12.12 -15.08 10.60
N GLU A 110 13.25 -15.72 10.93
CA GLU A 110 13.60 -16.09 12.30
C GLU A 110 13.94 -14.89 13.18
N ASN A 111 14.49 -13.83 12.58
CA ASN A 111 14.98 -12.66 13.30
C ASN A 111 14.01 -11.46 13.27
N VAL A 112 13.10 -11.41 12.31
CA VAL A 112 12.13 -10.32 12.15
C VAL A 112 10.72 -10.87 12.26
N SER A 113 9.92 -10.31 13.15
CA SER A 113 8.54 -10.77 13.33
C SER A 113 7.58 -9.61 13.50
N PHE A 114 6.36 -9.81 12.99
CA PHE A 114 5.28 -8.84 13.02
C PHE A 114 4.05 -9.46 13.66
N LYS A 115 3.39 -8.73 14.56
CA LYS A 115 2.20 -9.21 15.25
C LYS A 115 1.18 -8.08 15.39
N LYS A 116 -0.07 -8.37 15.08
CA LYS A 116 -1.21 -7.51 15.42
C LYS A 116 -1.50 -7.64 16.92
N THR A 117 -1.67 -6.51 17.59
CA THR A 117 -2.06 -6.47 19.01
C THR A 117 -3.59 -6.48 19.15
N GLU A 118 -4.08 -6.69 20.36
CA GLU A 118 -5.52 -6.63 20.67
C GLU A 118 -6.13 -5.24 20.40
N PHE A 119 -5.30 -4.20 20.36
CA PHE A 119 -5.71 -2.81 20.09
C PHE A 119 -5.51 -2.39 18.64
N GLU A 120 -5.45 -3.31 17.70
CA GLU A 120 -5.27 -3.04 16.26
C GLU A 120 -3.95 -2.31 15.91
N SER A 121 -2.97 -2.24 16.80
CA SER A 121 -1.62 -1.79 16.45
C SER A 121 -0.78 -2.96 15.93
N VAL A 122 0.24 -2.66 15.12
CA VAL A 122 1.22 -3.62 14.63
C VAL A 122 2.49 -3.49 15.45
N GLU A 123 2.87 -4.59 16.12
CA GLU A 123 4.16 -4.74 16.78
C GLU A 123 5.18 -5.26 15.76
N ILE A 124 6.27 -4.53 15.60
CA ILE A 124 7.41 -4.85 14.76
C ILE A 124 8.55 -5.23 15.69
N LYS A 125 9.07 -6.43 15.58
CA LYS A 125 10.16 -6.94 16.45
C LYS A 125 11.31 -7.44 15.61
N VAL A 126 12.51 -6.99 15.94
CA VAL A 126 13.78 -7.43 15.34
C VAL A 126 14.71 -7.96 16.41
N LEU A 127 15.37 -9.08 16.10
CA LEU A 127 16.45 -9.66 16.87
C LEU A 127 17.75 -9.57 16.07
N ASP A 128 18.78 -8.95 16.63
CA ASP A 128 20.09 -8.86 15.97
C ASP A 128 21.22 -8.98 16.99
N GLN A 129 22.42 -9.37 16.53
CA GLN A 129 23.63 -9.43 17.37
C GLN A 129 24.12 -8.04 17.78
N ASN A 130 23.82 -7.01 17.00
CA ASN A 130 24.12 -5.62 17.27
C ASN A 130 22.83 -4.89 17.69
N PRO A 131 22.76 -4.34 18.93
CA PRO A 131 21.54 -3.68 19.42
C PRO A 131 21.17 -2.43 18.62
N GLN A 132 22.16 -1.66 18.14
CA GLN A 132 21.91 -0.49 17.30
C GLN A 132 21.29 -0.90 15.96
N ARG A 133 21.87 -1.91 15.29
CA ARG A 133 21.33 -2.43 14.04
C ARG A 133 19.90 -2.97 14.21
N ALA A 134 19.60 -3.63 15.32
CA ALA A 134 18.25 -4.08 15.61
C ALA A 134 17.25 -2.92 15.65
N SER A 135 17.62 -1.80 16.28
CA SER A 135 16.82 -0.57 16.34
C SER A 135 16.67 0.07 14.97
N ASP A 136 17.76 0.24 14.24
CA ASP A 136 17.78 0.85 12.91
C ASP A 136 16.97 0.04 11.89
N MET A 137 16.98 -1.30 12.00
CA MET A 137 16.15 -2.18 11.18
C MET A 137 14.65 -1.96 11.43
N VAL A 138 14.24 -1.80 12.69
CA VAL A 138 12.82 -1.52 13.01
C VAL A 138 12.38 -0.17 12.45
N ASP A 139 13.19 0.89 12.59
CA ASP A 139 12.90 2.20 12.01
C ASP A 139 12.83 2.11 10.47
N SER A 140 13.77 1.39 9.87
CA SER A 140 13.79 1.20 8.41
C SER A 140 12.59 0.44 7.87
N LEU A 141 12.05 -0.54 8.62
CA LEU A 141 10.81 -1.24 8.27
C LEU A 141 9.62 -0.28 8.17
N ILE A 142 9.50 0.65 9.13
CA ILE A 142 8.46 1.67 9.10
C ILE A 142 8.65 2.59 7.89
N VAL A 143 9.89 3.02 7.61
CA VAL A 143 10.21 3.87 6.44
C VAL A 143 9.92 3.15 5.13
N PHE A 144 10.26 1.87 5.01
CA PHE A 144 9.98 1.08 3.79
C PHE A 144 8.49 0.83 3.59
N PHE A 145 7.73 0.61 4.65
CA PHE A 145 6.29 0.57 4.59
C PHE A 145 5.69 1.88 4.07
N HIS A 146 6.14 3.04 4.60
CA HIS A 146 5.73 4.36 4.11
C HIS A 146 6.03 4.53 2.61
N LYS A 147 7.25 4.17 2.18
CA LYS A 147 7.65 4.26 0.77
C LYS A 147 6.79 3.36 -0.12
N LEU A 148 6.49 2.14 0.34
CA LEU A 148 5.64 1.20 -0.39
C LEU A 148 4.23 1.77 -0.58
N LYS A 149 3.60 2.26 0.50
CA LYS A 149 2.25 2.86 0.43
C LYS A 149 2.22 4.11 -0.44
N LYS A 150 3.20 4.98 -0.32
CA LYS A 150 3.34 6.16 -1.18
C LYS A 150 3.47 5.78 -2.65
N GLN A 151 4.26 4.75 -2.97
CA GLN A 151 4.43 4.26 -4.34
C GLN A 151 3.14 3.66 -4.89
N GLN A 152 2.43 2.82 -4.12
CA GLN A 152 1.15 2.22 -4.51
C GLN A 152 0.10 3.30 -4.79
N ARG A 153 -0.03 4.28 -3.90
CA ARG A 153 -0.93 5.42 -4.05
C ARG A 153 -0.60 6.26 -5.29
N ASN A 154 0.68 6.64 -5.45
CA ASN A 154 1.14 7.40 -6.61
C ASN A 154 0.77 6.66 -7.90
N TYR A 155 1.09 5.37 -8.00
CA TYR A 155 0.78 4.56 -9.18
C TYR A 155 -0.72 4.60 -9.50
N LYS A 156 -1.59 4.33 -8.52
CA LYS A 156 -3.05 4.33 -8.69
C LYS A 156 -3.61 5.65 -9.21
N PHE A 157 -3.23 6.76 -8.58
CA PHE A 157 -3.75 8.07 -8.92
C PHE A 157 -3.14 8.64 -10.21
N MET A 158 -1.88 8.35 -10.48
CA MET A 158 -1.26 8.73 -11.76
C MET A 158 -1.83 7.95 -12.94
N GLU A 159 -2.22 6.69 -12.75
CA GLU A 159 -2.94 5.94 -13.78
C GLU A 159 -4.28 6.63 -14.14
N ILE A 160 -5.04 7.06 -13.12
CA ILE A 160 -6.28 7.84 -13.33
C ILE A 160 -5.99 9.13 -14.10
N ALA A 161 -4.93 9.85 -13.74
CA ALA A 161 -4.53 11.08 -14.42
C ALA A 161 -4.16 10.83 -15.88
N VAL A 162 -3.36 9.83 -16.18
CA VAL A 162 -2.94 9.48 -17.54
C VAL A 162 -4.14 9.11 -18.43
N ILE A 163 -5.10 8.33 -17.89
CA ILE A 163 -6.32 7.98 -18.60
C ILE A 163 -7.15 9.24 -18.88
N ALA A 164 -7.34 10.10 -17.88
CA ALA A 164 -8.11 11.33 -18.02
C ALA A 164 -7.45 12.31 -19.02
N GLU A 165 -6.12 12.43 -19.02
CA GLU A 165 -5.37 13.26 -19.97
C GLU A 165 -5.56 12.79 -21.42
N ARG A 166 -5.45 11.48 -21.66
CA ARG A 166 -5.67 10.89 -22.97
C ARG A 166 -7.09 11.18 -23.48
N ASP A 167 -8.10 10.93 -22.61
CA ASP A 167 -9.50 11.11 -22.97
C ASP A 167 -9.84 12.60 -23.18
N LEU A 168 -9.24 13.50 -22.38
CA LEU A 168 -9.33 14.95 -22.57
C LEU A 168 -8.75 15.41 -23.92
N LYS A 169 -7.61 14.85 -24.32
CA LYS A 169 -7.02 15.16 -25.63
C LYS A 169 -7.94 14.76 -26.80
N ILE A 170 -8.57 13.60 -26.71
CA ILE A 170 -9.54 13.13 -27.70
C ILE A 170 -10.76 14.07 -27.72
N LYS A 171 -11.27 14.45 -26.54
CA LYS A 171 -12.44 15.32 -26.43
C LYS A 171 -12.17 16.74 -26.95
N ASN A 172 -10.98 17.28 -26.67
CA ASN A 172 -10.59 18.59 -27.24
C ASN A 172 -10.50 18.55 -28.77
N ALA A 173 -10.02 17.48 -29.38
CA ALA A 173 -10.02 17.33 -30.83
C ALA A 173 -11.45 17.28 -31.42
N GLU A 174 -12.41 16.66 -30.71
CA GLU A 174 -13.84 16.68 -31.09
C GLU A 174 -14.43 18.10 -31.00
N ILE A 175 -14.14 18.82 -29.89
CA ILE A 175 -14.55 20.22 -29.69
C ILE A 175 -14.01 21.09 -30.82
N ASP A 176 -12.74 20.98 -31.17
CA ASP A 176 -12.12 21.73 -32.27
C ASP A 176 -12.81 21.46 -33.63
N SER A 177 -13.15 20.18 -33.86
CA SER A 177 -13.86 19.78 -35.08
C SER A 177 -15.29 20.38 -35.17
N LEU A 178 -16.05 20.24 -34.05
CA LEU A 178 -17.40 20.80 -33.96
C LEU A 178 -17.41 22.33 -34.07
N SER A 179 -16.47 22.99 -33.42
CA SER A 179 -16.32 24.45 -33.46
C SER A 179 -16.03 24.95 -34.89
N LYS A 180 -15.18 24.25 -35.64
CA LYS A 180 -14.90 24.60 -37.05
C LYS A 180 -16.16 24.50 -37.93
N VAL A 181 -16.93 23.43 -37.77
CA VAL A 181 -18.19 23.28 -38.56
C VAL A 181 -19.21 24.34 -38.16
N LEU A 182 -19.35 24.62 -36.86
CA LEU A 182 -20.27 25.70 -36.42
C LEU A 182 -19.84 27.08 -36.93
N THR A 183 -18.54 27.39 -36.94
CA THR A 183 -18.00 28.63 -37.52
C THR A 183 -18.34 28.74 -38.98
N GLN A 184 -18.20 27.67 -39.79
CA GLN A 184 -18.58 27.67 -41.20
C GLN A 184 -20.08 27.93 -41.40
N LEU A 185 -20.94 27.28 -40.59
CA LEU A 185 -22.39 27.53 -40.66
C LEU A 185 -22.76 28.95 -40.25
N THR A 186 -22.05 29.54 -39.30
CA THR A 186 -22.20 30.93 -38.88
C THR A 186 -21.84 31.89 -40.02
N GLU A 187 -20.70 31.68 -40.68
CA GLU A 187 -20.18 32.53 -41.73
C GLU A 187 -21.05 32.42 -43.00
N GLU A 188 -21.48 31.21 -43.38
CA GLU A 188 -22.23 30.96 -44.62
C GLU A 188 -23.73 31.32 -44.51
N TYR A 189 -24.36 31.02 -43.36
CA TYR A 189 -25.80 31.13 -43.15
C TYR A 189 -26.23 32.20 -42.16
N GLY A 190 -25.27 32.88 -41.48
CA GLY A 190 -25.56 33.89 -40.46
C GLY A 190 -26.21 33.33 -39.20
N LEU A 191 -25.96 32.04 -38.91
CA LEU A 191 -26.53 31.35 -37.73
C LEU A 191 -25.65 31.60 -36.50
N LEU A 192 -26.24 32.23 -35.45
CA LEU A 192 -25.58 32.57 -34.20
C LEU A 192 -26.21 31.81 -33.02
N ASP A 193 -27.53 31.86 -32.93
CA ASP A 193 -28.33 31.19 -31.92
C ASP A 193 -29.68 30.80 -32.52
N TYR A 194 -29.97 29.50 -32.53
CA TYR A 194 -31.16 28.98 -33.23
C TYR A 194 -32.45 29.47 -32.59
N ASP A 195 -32.59 29.36 -31.28
CA ASP A 195 -33.86 29.66 -30.61
C ASP A 195 -34.16 31.17 -30.62
N THR A 196 -33.18 31.99 -30.32
CA THR A 196 -33.29 33.45 -30.36
C THR A 196 -33.54 33.96 -31.77
N GLN A 197 -32.87 33.40 -32.77
CA GLN A 197 -33.08 33.83 -34.18
C GLN A 197 -34.44 33.39 -34.74
N VAL A 198 -34.95 32.21 -34.35
CA VAL A 198 -36.30 31.77 -34.72
C VAL A 198 -37.35 32.72 -34.15
N GLU A 199 -37.24 33.10 -32.88
CA GLU A 199 -38.16 34.03 -32.24
C GLU A 199 -38.11 35.43 -32.92
N ALA A 200 -36.89 35.99 -33.00
CA ALA A 200 -36.69 37.33 -33.60
C ALA A 200 -37.16 37.42 -35.07
N ALA A 201 -36.85 36.42 -35.90
CA ALA A 201 -37.26 36.37 -37.28
C ALA A 201 -38.79 36.22 -37.45
N THR A 202 -39.43 35.45 -36.56
CA THR A 202 -40.88 35.27 -36.56
C THR A 202 -41.60 36.55 -36.16
N VAL A 203 -41.18 37.19 -35.07
CA VAL A 203 -41.72 38.48 -34.63
C VAL A 203 -41.48 39.56 -35.66
N GLY A 204 -40.23 39.66 -36.16
CA GLY A 204 -39.91 40.64 -37.21
C GLY A 204 -40.72 40.49 -38.51
N LEU A 205 -41.04 39.26 -38.94
CA LEU A 205 -41.86 38.97 -40.07
C LEU A 205 -43.32 39.40 -39.79
N MET A 206 -43.89 39.14 -38.65
CA MET A 206 -45.22 39.52 -38.23
C MET A 206 -45.39 41.05 -38.22
N ASP A 207 -44.44 41.73 -37.53
CA ASP A 207 -44.47 43.20 -37.40
C ASP A 207 -44.31 43.90 -38.76
N ALA A 208 -43.37 43.48 -39.62
CA ALA A 208 -43.18 44.01 -40.93
C ALA A 208 -44.40 43.77 -41.85
N SER A 209 -45.05 42.60 -41.69
CA SER A 209 -46.27 42.27 -42.41
C SER A 209 -47.47 43.17 -42.02
N ALA A 210 -47.60 43.42 -40.71
CA ALA A 210 -48.69 44.27 -40.18
C ALA A 210 -48.50 45.73 -40.53
N ASN A 211 -47.27 46.24 -40.54
CA ASN A 211 -46.98 47.66 -40.81
C ASN A 211 -46.61 47.98 -42.27
N ARG A 212 -46.78 47.06 -43.20
CA ARG A 212 -46.39 47.19 -44.63
C ARG A 212 -44.87 47.49 -44.78
N GLY A 213 -44.01 47.02 -43.86
CA GLY A 213 -42.56 47.18 -43.88
C GLY A 213 -41.84 46.16 -44.79
N ASP A 214 -40.53 46.29 -44.90
CA ASP A 214 -39.70 45.34 -45.65
C ASP A 214 -39.61 44.00 -44.93
N THR A 215 -40.12 42.94 -45.54
CA THR A 215 -40.10 41.57 -45.02
C THR A 215 -38.88 40.75 -45.46
N LYS A 216 -38.03 41.29 -46.36
CA LYS A 216 -36.90 40.54 -46.95
C LYS A 216 -35.88 40.07 -45.90
N PRO A 217 -35.38 40.92 -44.98
CA PRO A 217 -34.39 40.50 -44.05
C PRO A 217 -34.88 39.34 -43.16
N ALA A 218 -36.11 39.40 -42.65
CA ALA A 218 -36.72 38.35 -41.87
C ALA A 218 -36.91 37.06 -42.68
N LYS A 219 -37.28 37.13 -43.95
CA LYS A 219 -37.40 35.95 -44.81
C LYS A 219 -36.05 35.28 -45.09
N GLU A 220 -34.98 36.03 -45.27
CA GLU A 220 -33.62 35.51 -45.47
C GLU A 220 -33.16 34.70 -44.24
N ILE A 221 -33.31 35.26 -43.06
CA ILE A 221 -32.99 34.55 -41.78
C ILE A 221 -33.86 33.28 -41.66
N ILE A 222 -35.20 33.38 -41.94
CA ILE A 222 -36.05 32.18 -41.83
C ILE A 222 -35.63 31.13 -42.87
N ASN A 223 -35.16 31.50 -44.04
CA ASN A 223 -34.69 30.57 -45.06
C ASN A 223 -33.39 29.86 -44.59
N SER A 224 -32.43 30.60 -44.03
CA SER A 224 -31.21 30.02 -43.41
C SER A 224 -31.54 29.04 -42.28
N LEU A 225 -32.47 29.45 -41.40
CA LEU A 225 -32.95 28.60 -40.29
C LEU A 225 -33.65 27.33 -40.77
N LYS A 226 -34.46 27.40 -41.82
CA LYS A 226 -35.10 26.22 -42.42
C LYS A 226 -34.10 25.29 -43.08
N THR A 227 -33.05 25.82 -43.70
CA THR A 227 -32.08 25.04 -44.45
C THR A 227 -31.06 24.36 -43.56
N LYS A 228 -30.49 25.09 -42.61
CA LYS A 228 -29.34 24.61 -41.76
C LYS A 228 -29.56 24.81 -40.26
N GLY A 229 -30.61 25.47 -39.81
CA GLY A 229 -30.82 25.81 -38.40
C GLY A 229 -30.93 24.61 -37.48
N LEU A 230 -31.61 23.52 -37.89
CA LEU A 230 -31.70 22.29 -37.09
C LEU A 230 -30.36 21.56 -36.97
N GLU A 231 -29.56 21.57 -38.04
CA GLU A 231 -28.21 21.00 -38.03
C GLU A 231 -27.31 21.82 -37.11
N PHE A 232 -27.35 23.16 -37.23
CA PHE A 232 -26.63 24.07 -36.35
C PHE A 232 -26.98 23.85 -34.86
N ASN A 233 -28.27 23.81 -34.51
CA ASN A 233 -28.73 23.61 -33.15
C ASN A 233 -28.27 22.26 -32.58
N ARG A 234 -28.32 21.18 -33.38
CA ARG A 234 -27.81 19.87 -32.98
C ARG A 234 -26.31 19.90 -32.70
N LEU A 235 -25.52 20.47 -33.59
CA LEU A 235 -24.08 20.59 -33.46
C LEU A 235 -23.71 21.48 -32.27
N HIS A 236 -24.44 22.57 -32.04
CA HIS A 236 -24.23 23.44 -30.87
C HIS A 236 -24.47 22.72 -29.56
N LYS A 237 -25.54 21.92 -29.45
CA LYS A 237 -25.81 21.07 -28.28
C LYS A 237 -24.74 19.98 -28.08
N GLN A 238 -24.22 19.39 -29.17
CA GLN A 238 -23.12 18.44 -29.12
C GLN A 238 -21.83 19.11 -28.61
N LEU A 239 -21.53 20.32 -29.06
CA LEU A 239 -20.39 21.11 -28.60
C LEU A 239 -20.49 21.38 -27.10
N GLN A 240 -21.62 21.88 -26.60
CA GLN A 240 -21.85 22.10 -25.17
C GLN A 240 -21.65 20.82 -24.34
N SER A 241 -22.18 19.68 -24.81
CA SER A 241 -22.00 18.39 -24.15
C SER A 241 -20.54 17.93 -24.12
N ALA A 242 -19.81 18.18 -25.24
CA ALA A 242 -18.39 17.85 -25.32
C ALA A 242 -17.56 18.72 -24.40
N GLU A 243 -17.84 20.02 -24.29
CA GLU A 243 -17.19 20.95 -23.35
C GLU A 243 -17.42 20.55 -21.90
N HIS A 244 -18.65 20.23 -21.48
CA HIS A 244 -18.94 19.72 -20.14
C HIS A 244 -18.20 18.43 -19.84
N THR A 245 -18.05 17.55 -20.82
CA THR A 245 -17.29 16.31 -20.66
C THR A 245 -15.79 16.61 -20.50
N ALA A 246 -15.26 17.55 -21.31
CA ALA A 246 -13.85 17.97 -21.20
C ALA A 246 -13.54 18.59 -19.83
N ASP A 247 -14.43 19.44 -19.30
CA ASP A 247 -14.29 20.01 -17.95
C ASP A 247 -14.26 18.92 -16.88
N SER A 248 -15.14 17.94 -16.98
CA SER A 248 -15.18 16.79 -16.04
C SER A 248 -13.89 15.95 -16.12
N LEU A 249 -13.36 15.73 -17.31
CA LEU A 249 -12.09 15.02 -17.53
C LEU A 249 -10.90 15.81 -16.97
N ARG A 250 -10.90 17.14 -17.14
CA ARG A 250 -9.89 18.02 -16.57
C ARG A 250 -9.86 17.97 -15.05
N LEU A 251 -11.03 18.06 -14.42
CA LEU A 251 -11.15 17.91 -12.96
C LEU A 251 -10.64 16.55 -12.49
N ARG A 252 -10.91 15.48 -13.24
CA ARG A 252 -10.43 14.14 -12.94
C ARG A 252 -8.92 14.01 -13.07
N TYR A 253 -8.33 14.65 -14.08
CA TYR A 253 -6.88 14.74 -14.24
C TYR A 253 -6.23 15.47 -13.06
N ASP A 254 -6.71 16.68 -12.74
CA ASP A 254 -6.20 17.50 -11.66
C ASP A 254 -6.31 16.76 -10.29
N TYR A 255 -7.43 16.07 -10.07
CA TYR A 255 -7.62 15.22 -8.90
C TYR A 255 -6.57 14.08 -8.85
N GLY A 256 -6.38 13.37 -9.96
CA GLY A 256 -5.39 12.28 -10.04
C GLY A 256 -3.98 12.76 -9.72
N VAL A 257 -3.53 13.84 -10.35
CA VAL A 257 -2.22 14.46 -10.10
C VAL A 257 -2.10 14.91 -8.64
N SER A 258 -3.08 15.65 -8.13
CA SER A 258 -3.07 16.15 -6.74
C SER A 258 -3.00 15.02 -5.73
N GLN A 259 -3.81 13.99 -5.88
CA GLN A 259 -3.82 12.85 -4.96
C GLN A 259 -2.58 11.97 -5.10
N GLY A 260 -2.05 11.77 -6.30
CA GLY A 260 -0.85 10.98 -6.55
C GLY A 260 0.40 11.62 -5.95
N THR A 261 0.53 12.94 -6.01
CA THR A 261 1.72 13.66 -5.54
C THR A 261 1.66 14.05 -4.06
N LYS A 262 0.51 13.93 -3.41
CA LYS A 262 0.32 14.33 -2.02
C LYS A 262 1.17 13.52 -1.07
N ASP A 263 1.92 14.19 -0.20
CA ASP A 263 2.71 13.55 0.85
C ASP A 263 1.88 13.43 2.14
N ILE A 264 1.55 12.20 2.51
CA ILE A 264 0.78 11.88 3.70
C ILE A 264 1.47 10.82 4.54
N THR A 265 1.18 10.82 5.83
CA THR A 265 1.70 9.84 6.78
C THR A 265 0.84 8.57 6.74
N TYR A 266 1.47 7.40 6.76
CA TYR A 266 0.79 6.10 6.73
C TYR A 266 0.85 5.33 8.04
N THR A 267 1.57 5.85 9.06
CA THR A 267 1.63 5.24 10.39
C THR A 267 1.70 6.29 11.49
N ILE A 268 1.10 5.98 12.64
CA ILE A 268 1.33 6.66 13.91
C ILE A 268 2.17 5.73 14.79
N VAL A 269 3.41 6.10 15.06
CA VAL A 269 4.32 5.32 15.91
C VAL A 269 4.05 5.67 17.37
N VAL A 270 3.57 4.69 18.14
CA VAL A 270 3.25 4.83 19.57
C VAL A 270 4.45 4.46 20.43
N GLU A 271 5.18 3.42 20.03
CA GLU A 271 6.40 2.98 20.70
C GLU A 271 7.55 2.99 19.68
N ARG A 272 8.54 3.82 19.96
CA ARG A 272 9.73 3.92 19.09
C ARG A 272 10.75 2.86 19.45
N PRO A 273 11.47 2.29 18.48
CA PRO A 273 12.52 1.34 18.76
C PRO A 273 13.69 2.03 19.48
N PHE A 274 14.38 1.27 20.28
CA PHE A 274 15.63 1.70 20.93
C PHE A 274 16.63 0.56 20.98
N PRO A 275 17.94 0.84 21.02
CA PRO A 275 18.96 -0.17 21.18
C PRO A 275 18.87 -0.79 22.57
N ALA A 276 18.65 -2.10 22.63
CA ALA A 276 18.53 -2.80 23.91
C ALA A 276 19.89 -2.88 24.63
N ASP A 277 19.91 -2.58 25.92
CA ASP A 277 21.08 -2.70 26.81
C ASP A 277 21.32 -4.13 27.29
N LYS A 278 20.29 -5.00 27.24
CA LYS A 278 20.31 -6.38 27.68
C LYS A 278 19.94 -7.34 26.53
N LYS A 279 20.71 -8.46 26.46
CA LYS A 279 20.40 -9.53 25.50
C LYS A 279 19.05 -10.17 25.79
N SER A 280 18.34 -10.54 24.75
CA SER A 280 17.05 -11.25 24.82
C SER A 280 17.17 -12.73 24.50
N TYR A 281 18.23 -13.16 23.81
CA TYR A 281 18.49 -14.57 23.45
C TYR A 281 19.98 -14.87 23.54
N PRO A 282 20.39 -16.11 23.93
CA PRO A 282 19.53 -17.18 24.44
C PRO A 282 19.11 -16.93 25.90
N VAL A 283 17.96 -17.49 26.29
CA VAL A 283 17.50 -17.52 27.70
C VAL A 283 18.16 -18.69 28.40
N ARG A 284 19.36 -18.48 28.95
CA ARG A 284 20.24 -19.53 29.46
C ARG A 284 19.59 -20.39 30.55
N TRP A 285 18.90 -19.77 31.52
CA TRP A 285 18.25 -20.52 32.59
C TRP A 285 17.22 -21.52 32.05
N LEU A 286 16.51 -21.16 30.94
CA LEU A 286 15.52 -22.04 30.34
C LEU A 286 16.18 -23.25 29.66
N ILE A 287 17.32 -23.05 28.99
CA ILE A 287 18.07 -24.13 28.34
C ILE A 287 18.57 -25.13 29.42
N VAL A 288 19.15 -24.59 30.51
CA VAL A 288 19.61 -25.42 31.64
C VAL A 288 18.44 -26.16 32.31
N PHE A 289 17.33 -25.47 32.52
CA PHE A 289 16.13 -26.08 33.11
C PHE A 289 15.58 -27.22 32.27
N LEU A 290 15.38 -26.96 30.93
CA LEU A 290 14.84 -27.98 30.02
C LEU A 290 15.79 -29.19 29.91
N SER A 291 17.12 -28.98 29.87
CA SER A 291 18.07 -30.08 29.81
C SER A 291 18.07 -30.89 31.12
N THR A 292 17.91 -30.23 32.28
CA THR A 292 17.81 -30.89 33.58
C THR A 292 16.52 -31.75 33.67
N VAL A 293 15.38 -31.22 33.22
CA VAL A 293 14.11 -31.97 33.16
C VAL A 293 14.21 -33.15 32.20
N ALA A 294 14.80 -32.99 31.05
CA ALA A 294 14.97 -34.06 30.06
C ALA A 294 15.92 -35.19 30.57
N THR A 295 16.84 -34.85 31.45
CA THR A 295 17.74 -35.86 32.07
C THR A 295 17.06 -36.64 33.21
N LEU A 296 16.01 -36.07 33.82
CA LEU A 296 15.23 -36.72 34.87
C LEU A 296 14.15 -37.68 34.35
N LEU A 297 13.68 -37.48 33.11
CA LEU A 297 12.70 -38.33 32.42
C LEU A 297 13.37 -39.53 31.78
#